data_c19183c22e008e1a0fcecd99a3dc0667
#
_entry.id   c19183c22e008e1a0fcecd99a3dc0667
#
_cell.length_a   1.000
_cell.length_b   1.000
_cell.length_c   1.000
_cell.angle_alpha   90.00
_cell.angle_beta   90.00
_cell.angle_gamma   90.00
#
_symmetry.space_group_name_H-M   'P 1'
#
loop_
_entity.id
_entity.type
_entity.pdbx_description
1 polymer ?
#
loop_
_entity_poly.entity_id
_entity_poly.type
_entity_poly.pdbx_seq_one_letter_code
_entity_poly.pdbx_strand_id
1 'polypeptide(L)'
;MPRLIIFGATGNLGSHVIRQALASGHEVTVLVRTPSKLSPDAQARASVHEGDLSAFAPVDVARLASGQDALINCAGLVTEGQTFVELFDRLVTGVESIPAAAQPVCWFLAGVAVLDIDASGRKGVDLPRVRSTYWPHRVNFERLRRSGLDWRLLCPGPMVEQPVLGLNRLSVSLDTLPVRVPSLARALPGPLFLPFFAYMIPRMIVPYADAAALMLANLDRGNTMARHRVGLALPPGMRGRKSRWAARLRNAR
;
A
#
# COMPACT_ATOMS: atom_id res chain seq x y z
N MET A 1 3.38 15.67 18.02
CA MET A 1 3.77 14.73 16.95
C MET A 1 2.69 13.67 16.82
N PRO A 2 2.33 13.20 15.61
CA PRO A 2 1.31 12.17 15.44
C PRO A 2 1.67 10.85 16.12
N ARG A 3 0.65 10.20 16.70
CA ARG A 3 0.69 8.83 17.23
C ARG A 3 0.28 7.88 16.12
N LEU A 4 1.13 6.92 15.82
CA LEU A 4 0.97 6.03 14.69
C LEU A 4 0.84 4.59 15.16
N ILE A 5 -0.13 3.85 14.61
CA ILE A 5 -0.12 2.39 14.69
C ILE A 5 0.28 1.81 13.33
N ILE A 6 1.24 0.87 13.33
CA ILE A 6 1.77 0.23 12.14
C ILE A 6 1.56 -1.28 12.23
N PHE A 7 0.76 -1.82 11.30
CA PHE A 7 0.65 -3.27 11.11
C PHE A 7 1.61 -3.73 10.01
N GLY A 8 2.25 -4.88 10.22
CA GLY A 8 3.24 -5.40 9.28
C GLY A 8 4.61 -4.71 9.35
N ALA A 9 4.97 -4.14 10.50
CA ALA A 9 6.22 -3.39 10.72
C ALA A 9 7.51 -4.19 10.44
N THR A 10 7.47 -5.52 10.49
CA THR A 10 8.60 -6.41 10.18
C THR A 10 8.70 -6.80 8.70
N GLY A 11 7.75 -6.38 7.87
CA GLY A 11 7.76 -6.59 6.42
C GLY A 11 8.66 -5.58 5.69
N ASN A 12 8.89 -5.81 4.38
CA ASN A 12 9.78 -4.96 3.59
C ASN A 12 9.37 -3.47 3.62
N LEU A 13 8.12 -3.13 3.34
CA LEU A 13 7.65 -1.75 3.43
C LEU A 13 7.56 -1.28 4.89
N GLY A 14 6.98 -2.10 5.77
CA GLY A 14 6.75 -1.73 7.16
C GLY A 14 8.03 -1.40 7.92
N SER A 15 9.15 -2.08 7.63
CA SER A 15 10.45 -1.77 8.22
C SER A 15 10.99 -0.39 7.83
N HIS A 16 10.67 0.10 6.64
CA HIS A 16 10.97 1.46 6.23
C HIS A 16 10.05 2.48 6.89
N VAL A 17 8.75 2.14 7.01
CA VAL A 17 7.77 3.02 7.67
C VAL A 17 8.14 3.22 9.14
N ILE A 18 8.37 2.15 9.92
CA ILE A 18 8.70 2.30 11.35
C ILE A 18 10.00 3.07 11.55
N ARG A 19 11.05 2.76 10.77
CA ARG A 19 12.34 3.44 10.89
C ARG A 19 12.21 4.94 10.63
N GLN A 20 11.50 5.34 9.57
CA GLN A 20 11.32 6.75 9.21
C GLN A 20 10.39 7.45 10.19
N ALA A 21 9.32 6.81 10.66
CA ALA A 21 8.42 7.37 11.66
C ALA A 21 9.17 7.70 12.96
N LEU A 22 9.98 6.77 13.47
CA LEU A 22 10.80 6.98 14.66
C LEU A 22 11.87 8.07 14.45
N ALA A 23 12.50 8.11 13.27
CA ALA A 23 13.49 9.13 12.93
C ALA A 23 12.85 10.54 12.85
N SER A 24 11.59 10.63 12.46
CA SER A 24 10.80 11.87 12.43
C SER A 24 10.17 12.24 13.80
N GLY A 25 10.43 11.45 14.85
CA GLY A 25 9.97 11.71 16.21
C GLY A 25 8.50 11.35 16.46
N HIS A 26 7.85 10.56 15.60
CA HIS A 26 6.50 10.08 15.87
C HIS A 26 6.48 9.08 17.04
N GLU A 27 5.38 9.09 17.79
CA GLU A 27 5.05 8.04 18.74
C GLU A 27 4.52 6.83 17.96
N VAL A 28 5.23 5.69 18.04
CA VAL A 28 4.92 4.54 17.20
C VAL A 28 4.48 3.36 18.05
N THR A 29 3.31 2.81 17.72
CA THR A 29 2.80 1.53 18.21
C THR A 29 2.87 0.51 17.08
N VAL A 30 3.29 -0.72 17.37
CA VAL A 30 3.32 -1.81 16.40
C VAL A 30 2.66 -3.08 16.94
N LEU A 31 2.00 -3.82 16.06
CA LEU A 31 1.61 -5.21 16.33
C LEU A 31 2.47 -6.13 15.48
N VAL A 32 3.18 -7.03 16.09
CA VAL A 32 4.10 -7.98 15.44
C VAL A 32 4.00 -9.38 16.03
N ARG A 33 4.11 -10.41 15.20
CA ARG A 33 4.12 -11.81 15.65
C ARG A 33 5.40 -12.22 16.39
N THR A 34 6.49 -11.52 16.10
CA THR A 34 7.83 -11.87 16.58
C THR A 34 8.59 -10.57 16.83
N PRO A 35 8.58 -10.02 18.05
CA PRO A 35 9.25 -8.76 18.38
C PRO A 35 10.74 -8.72 18.03
N SER A 36 11.45 -9.85 18.16
CA SER A 36 12.88 -9.96 17.84
C SER A 36 13.23 -9.72 16.36
N LYS A 37 12.23 -9.68 15.46
CA LYS A 37 12.43 -9.30 14.05
C LYS A 37 12.45 -7.78 13.82
N LEU A 38 12.07 -7.00 14.82
CA LEU A 38 12.24 -5.54 14.76
C LEU A 38 13.72 -5.18 14.95
N SER A 39 14.14 -4.05 14.37
CA SER A 39 15.47 -3.52 14.66
C SER A 39 15.61 -3.17 16.15
N PRO A 40 16.83 -3.19 16.73
CA PRO A 40 17.04 -2.81 18.13
C PRO A 40 16.50 -1.41 18.46
N ASP A 41 16.67 -0.44 17.57
CA ASP A 41 16.13 0.91 17.72
C ASP A 41 14.60 0.91 17.78
N ALA A 42 13.94 0.13 16.91
CA ALA A 42 12.48 0.01 16.91
C ALA A 42 11.96 -0.70 18.17
N GLN A 43 12.67 -1.72 18.67
CA GLN A 43 12.30 -2.39 19.94
C GLN A 43 12.41 -1.44 21.14
N ALA A 44 13.41 -0.56 21.14
CA ALA A 44 13.65 0.36 22.26
C ALA A 44 12.69 1.56 22.27
N ARG A 45 12.20 2.00 21.10
CA ARG A 45 11.50 3.28 20.95
C ARG A 45 10.01 3.16 20.61
N ALA A 46 9.58 2.01 20.09
CA ALA A 46 8.17 1.78 19.78
C ALA A 46 7.44 1.07 20.92
N SER A 47 6.15 1.33 21.06
CA SER A 47 5.24 0.50 21.89
C SER A 47 4.94 -0.79 21.13
N VAL A 48 5.54 -1.91 21.59
CA VAL A 48 5.45 -3.19 20.89
C VAL A 48 4.36 -4.06 21.53
N HIS A 49 3.35 -4.44 20.72
CA HIS A 49 2.37 -5.47 21.05
C HIS A 49 2.73 -6.74 20.30
N GLU A 50 2.81 -7.86 21.01
CA GLU A 50 3.00 -9.17 20.40
C GLU A 50 1.63 -9.79 20.08
N GLY A 51 1.46 -10.27 18.85
CA GLY A 51 0.23 -10.92 18.42
C GLY A 51 0.17 -11.14 16.91
N ASP A 52 -0.72 -12.02 16.50
CA ASP A 52 -1.00 -12.28 15.08
C ASP A 52 -2.25 -11.52 14.66
N LEU A 53 -2.09 -10.55 13.76
CA LEU A 53 -3.18 -9.75 13.24
C LEU A 53 -4.27 -10.61 12.56
N SER A 54 -3.91 -11.78 12.03
CA SER A 54 -4.88 -12.71 11.42
C SER A 54 -5.85 -13.31 12.42
N ALA A 55 -5.48 -13.35 13.71
CA ALA A 55 -6.32 -13.85 14.80
C ALA A 55 -7.17 -12.75 15.47
N PHE A 56 -6.93 -11.47 15.12
CA PHE A 56 -7.65 -10.35 15.75
C PHE A 56 -9.07 -10.23 15.23
N ALA A 57 -10.00 -10.05 16.16
CA ALA A 57 -11.35 -9.61 15.85
C ALA A 57 -11.37 -8.08 15.55
N PRO A 58 -12.43 -7.55 14.93
CA PRO A 58 -12.56 -6.10 14.69
C PRO A 58 -12.43 -5.27 15.98
N VAL A 59 -12.93 -5.75 17.11
CA VAL A 59 -12.81 -5.06 18.41
C VAL A 59 -11.36 -4.92 18.88
N ASP A 60 -10.50 -5.88 18.59
CA ASP A 60 -9.09 -5.81 18.96
C ASP A 60 -8.37 -4.76 18.09
N VAL A 61 -8.72 -4.68 16.82
CA VAL A 61 -8.23 -3.64 15.91
C VAL A 61 -8.68 -2.26 16.39
N ALA A 62 -9.96 -2.12 16.77
CA ALA A 62 -10.50 -0.86 17.31
C ALA A 62 -9.74 -0.43 18.57
N ARG A 63 -9.49 -1.36 19.49
CA ARG A 63 -8.76 -1.10 20.74
C ARG A 63 -7.34 -0.57 20.47
N LEU A 64 -6.60 -1.17 19.53
CA LEU A 64 -5.25 -0.74 19.19
C LEU A 64 -5.23 0.57 18.39
N ALA A 65 -6.23 0.80 17.54
CA ALA A 65 -6.32 1.99 16.71
C ALA A 65 -6.90 3.20 17.45
N SER A 66 -7.61 2.98 18.56
CA SER A 66 -8.17 4.06 19.38
C SER A 66 -7.06 4.95 19.96
N GLY A 67 -7.26 6.26 19.84
CA GLY A 67 -6.29 7.23 20.33
C GLY A 67 -5.06 7.40 19.43
N GLN A 68 -4.97 6.70 18.30
CA GLN A 68 -3.94 6.93 17.30
C GLN A 68 -4.39 8.03 16.31
N ASP A 69 -3.45 8.82 15.83
CA ASP A 69 -3.72 9.85 14.82
C ASP A 69 -3.72 9.25 13.42
N ALA A 70 -2.89 8.21 13.19
CA ALA A 70 -2.91 7.46 11.93
C ALA A 70 -2.66 5.96 12.12
N LEU A 71 -3.27 5.16 11.22
CA LEU A 71 -3.08 3.73 11.06
C LEU A 71 -2.41 3.46 9.72
N ILE A 72 -1.29 2.75 9.72
CA ILE A 72 -0.59 2.35 8.50
C ILE A 72 -0.57 0.82 8.42
N ASN A 73 -1.31 0.26 7.46
CA ASN A 73 -1.33 -1.18 7.24
C ASN A 73 -0.40 -1.59 6.09
N CYS A 74 0.70 -2.26 6.44
CA CYS A 74 1.63 -2.93 5.53
C CYS A 74 1.52 -4.46 5.60
N ALA A 75 0.55 -5.00 6.36
CA ALA A 75 0.35 -6.44 6.51
C ALA A 75 -0.57 -7.02 5.43
N GLY A 76 -0.39 -8.32 5.18
CA GLY A 76 -1.16 -9.12 4.22
C GLY A 76 -0.45 -9.28 2.88
N LEU A 77 -0.71 -10.44 2.24
CA LEU A 77 -0.16 -10.78 0.94
C LEU A 77 -1.30 -11.07 -0.04
N VAL A 78 -1.27 -10.41 -1.19
CA VAL A 78 -2.29 -10.60 -2.24
C VAL A 78 -2.42 -12.06 -2.70
N THR A 79 -1.36 -12.86 -2.58
CA THR A 79 -1.33 -14.28 -2.92
C THR A 79 -2.08 -15.16 -1.93
N GLU A 80 -2.46 -14.64 -0.76
CA GLU A 80 -3.30 -15.34 0.23
C GLU A 80 -4.79 -15.32 -0.13
N GLY A 81 -5.14 -14.62 -1.22
CA GLY A 81 -6.50 -14.66 -1.78
C GLY A 81 -7.56 -14.21 -0.79
N GLN A 82 -8.50 -15.11 -0.47
CA GLN A 82 -9.63 -14.82 0.41
C GLN A 82 -9.19 -14.44 1.83
N THR A 83 -8.17 -15.08 2.39
CA THR A 83 -7.63 -14.75 3.72
C THR A 83 -7.16 -13.31 3.81
N PHE A 84 -6.53 -12.79 2.73
CA PHE A 84 -6.15 -11.39 2.68
C PHE A 84 -7.35 -10.44 2.61
N VAL A 85 -8.43 -10.83 1.91
CA VAL A 85 -9.68 -10.06 1.87
C VAL A 85 -10.32 -10.00 3.25
N GLU A 86 -10.40 -11.11 3.95
CA GLU A 86 -10.97 -11.19 5.30
C GLU A 86 -10.17 -10.39 6.32
N LEU A 87 -8.83 -10.47 6.26
CA LEU A 87 -7.96 -9.65 7.08
C LEU A 87 -8.23 -8.16 6.85
N PHE A 88 -8.32 -7.76 5.60
CA PHE A 88 -8.57 -6.37 5.24
C PHE A 88 -9.94 -5.88 5.72
N ASP A 89 -10.99 -6.69 5.57
CA ASP A 89 -12.33 -6.35 6.04
C ASP A 89 -12.38 -6.20 7.55
N ARG A 90 -11.72 -7.08 8.31
CA ARG A 90 -11.60 -6.96 9.77
C ARG A 90 -10.92 -5.66 10.20
N LEU A 91 -9.85 -5.25 9.50
CA LEU A 91 -9.18 -3.98 9.75
C LEU A 91 -10.12 -2.79 9.53
N VAL A 92 -10.79 -2.75 8.37
CA VAL A 92 -11.72 -1.67 8.03
C VAL A 92 -12.88 -1.64 9.03
N THR A 93 -13.51 -2.77 9.33
CA THR A 93 -14.62 -2.89 10.29
C THR A 93 -14.21 -2.45 11.69
N GLY A 94 -13.01 -2.83 12.13
CA GLY A 94 -12.49 -2.41 13.43
C GLY A 94 -12.32 -0.90 13.54
N VAL A 95 -11.76 -0.27 12.52
CA VAL A 95 -11.62 1.20 12.52
C VAL A 95 -12.98 1.91 12.39
N GLU A 96 -13.91 1.37 11.59
CA GLU A 96 -15.27 1.92 11.47
C GLU A 96 -16.06 1.88 12.78
N SER A 97 -15.76 0.94 13.68
CA SER A 97 -16.41 0.87 15.00
C SER A 97 -15.96 1.95 15.98
N ILE A 98 -14.86 2.66 15.70
CA ILE A 98 -14.41 3.82 16.46
C ILE A 98 -15.31 5.02 16.11
N PRO A 99 -15.71 5.86 17.10
CA PRO A 99 -16.47 7.07 16.80
C PRO A 99 -15.78 7.94 15.73
N ALA A 100 -16.52 8.43 14.74
CA ALA A 100 -15.98 9.07 13.53
C ALA A 100 -14.97 10.21 13.80
N ALA A 101 -15.21 11.00 14.86
CA ALA A 101 -14.30 12.07 15.26
C ALA A 101 -12.95 11.56 15.81
N ALA A 102 -12.91 10.31 16.30
CA ALA A 102 -11.72 9.68 16.90
C ALA A 102 -11.06 8.65 15.98
N GLN A 103 -11.61 8.42 14.77
CA GLN A 103 -11.00 7.49 13.82
C GLN A 103 -9.66 8.03 13.33
N PRO A 104 -8.60 7.19 13.25
CA PRO A 104 -7.33 7.60 12.67
C PRO A 104 -7.42 7.82 11.16
N VAL A 105 -6.49 8.59 10.62
CA VAL A 105 -6.20 8.58 9.19
C VAL A 105 -5.65 7.22 8.81
N CYS A 106 -6.15 6.61 7.72
CA CYS A 106 -5.79 5.25 7.36
C CYS A 106 -5.00 5.16 6.06
N TRP A 107 -3.80 4.58 6.11
CA TRP A 107 -3.06 4.15 4.94
C TRP A 107 -3.14 2.64 4.78
N PHE A 108 -3.57 2.20 3.61
CA PHE A 108 -3.58 0.79 3.21
C PHE A 108 -2.68 0.56 2.00
N LEU A 109 -2.25 -0.68 1.81
CA LEU A 109 -1.41 -1.09 0.69
C LEU A 109 -2.20 -1.94 -0.30
N ALA A 110 -2.11 -1.60 -1.57
CA ALA A 110 -2.58 -2.40 -2.69
C ALA A 110 -1.47 -2.56 -3.74
N GLY A 111 -1.82 -2.60 -5.00
CA GLY A 111 -0.87 -2.62 -6.11
C GLY A 111 -1.36 -1.76 -7.27
N VAL A 112 -0.47 -1.37 -8.16
CA VAL A 112 -0.73 -0.57 -9.34
C VAL A 112 -1.88 -1.10 -10.22
N ALA A 113 -2.19 -2.39 -10.08
CA ALA A 113 -3.26 -3.04 -10.83
C ALA A 113 -4.67 -2.50 -10.54
N VAL A 114 -4.90 -1.82 -9.41
CA VAL A 114 -6.20 -1.22 -9.10
C VAL A 114 -6.35 0.23 -9.54
N LEU A 115 -5.31 0.84 -10.13
CA LEU A 115 -5.39 2.16 -10.71
C LEU A 115 -6.07 2.14 -12.08
N ASP A 116 -6.75 3.22 -12.42
CA ASP A 116 -7.41 3.34 -13.70
C ASP A 116 -6.39 3.53 -14.82
N ILE A 117 -6.52 2.76 -15.89
CA ILE A 117 -5.66 2.83 -17.07
C ILE A 117 -6.03 4.06 -17.92
N ASP A 118 -7.33 4.39 -17.92
CA ASP A 118 -7.90 5.45 -18.76
C ASP A 118 -9.21 5.99 -18.14
N ALA A 119 -9.80 6.97 -18.79
CA ALA A 119 -11.03 7.61 -18.32
C ALA A 119 -12.28 6.70 -18.31
N SER A 120 -12.23 5.50 -18.91
CA SER A 120 -13.32 4.53 -18.83
C SER A 120 -13.41 3.84 -17.45
N GLY A 121 -12.42 4.05 -16.58
CA GLY A 121 -12.31 3.38 -15.30
C GLY A 121 -11.79 1.94 -15.39
N ARG A 122 -11.31 1.51 -16.57
CA ARG A 122 -10.66 0.22 -16.76
C ARG A 122 -9.38 0.15 -15.94
N LYS A 123 -9.20 -0.94 -15.18
CA LYS A 123 -8.08 -1.14 -14.26
C LYS A 123 -7.13 -2.22 -14.75
N GLY A 124 -5.89 -2.20 -14.27
CA GLY A 124 -4.94 -3.27 -14.53
C GLY A 124 -5.46 -4.65 -14.09
N VAL A 125 -6.20 -4.70 -12.98
CA VAL A 125 -6.81 -5.93 -12.46
C VAL A 125 -7.92 -6.51 -13.36
N ASP A 126 -8.44 -5.74 -14.32
CA ASP A 126 -9.43 -6.23 -15.30
C ASP A 126 -8.75 -7.00 -16.45
N LEU A 127 -7.42 -6.90 -16.57
CA LEU A 127 -6.66 -7.59 -17.60
C LEU A 127 -6.55 -9.09 -17.31
N PRO A 128 -6.59 -9.95 -18.34
CA PRO A 128 -6.30 -11.38 -18.20
C PRO A 128 -4.95 -11.61 -17.50
N ARG A 129 -4.78 -12.69 -16.76
CA ARG A 129 -3.60 -13.04 -15.95
C ARG A 129 -3.30 -12.09 -14.77
N VAL A 130 -3.59 -10.79 -14.87
CA VAL A 130 -3.49 -9.88 -13.72
C VAL A 130 -4.62 -10.16 -12.75
N ARG A 131 -5.83 -10.35 -13.25
CA ARG A 131 -7.03 -10.65 -12.46
C ARG A 131 -6.86 -11.89 -11.58
N SER A 132 -6.30 -12.97 -12.09
CA SER A 132 -6.16 -14.22 -11.34
C SER A 132 -5.37 -14.09 -10.05
N THR A 133 -4.37 -13.19 -10.02
CA THR A 133 -3.51 -12.98 -8.85
C THR A 133 -3.95 -11.78 -8.02
N TYR A 134 -4.42 -10.70 -8.66
CA TYR A 134 -4.61 -9.40 -8.00
C TYR A 134 -6.08 -9.06 -7.71
N TRP A 135 -7.02 -9.98 -7.94
CA TRP A 135 -8.43 -9.79 -7.62
C TRP A 135 -8.69 -9.35 -6.16
N PRO A 136 -7.92 -9.80 -5.13
CA PRO A 136 -8.17 -9.37 -3.76
C PRO A 136 -8.01 -7.85 -3.57
N HIS A 137 -7.05 -7.24 -4.26
CA HIS A 137 -6.89 -5.79 -4.20
C HIS A 137 -8.13 -5.04 -4.72
N ARG A 138 -8.82 -5.60 -5.73
CA ARG A 138 -10.07 -5.01 -6.22
C ARG A 138 -11.17 -5.11 -5.17
N VAL A 139 -11.34 -6.27 -4.55
CA VAL A 139 -12.35 -6.47 -3.50
C VAL A 139 -12.08 -5.55 -2.32
N ASN A 140 -10.83 -5.46 -1.88
CA ASN A 140 -10.41 -4.58 -0.78
C ASN A 140 -10.64 -3.09 -1.12
N PHE A 141 -10.36 -2.67 -2.35
CA PHE A 141 -10.64 -1.31 -2.78
C PHE A 141 -12.16 -1.02 -2.78
N GLU A 142 -12.99 -1.92 -3.27
CA GLU A 142 -14.46 -1.75 -3.25
C GLU A 142 -15.00 -1.71 -1.80
N ARG A 143 -14.44 -2.51 -0.89
CA ARG A 143 -14.76 -2.44 0.53
C ARG A 143 -14.41 -1.06 1.12
N LEU A 144 -13.21 -0.58 0.82
CA LEU A 144 -12.70 0.69 1.32
C LEU A 144 -13.49 1.88 0.78
N ARG A 145 -13.86 1.86 -0.51
CA ARG A 145 -14.65 2.90 -1.16
C ARG A 145 -16.04 3.09 -0.54
N ARG A 146 -16.59 2.01 0.04
CA ARG A 146 -17.89 2.03 0.74
C ARG A 146 -17.78 2.45 2.20
N SER A 147 -16.56 2.51 2.74
CA SER A 147 -16.34 2.92 4.12
C SER A 147 -16.46 4.43 4.29
N GLY A 148 -16.78 4.86 5.52
CA GLY A 148 -16.77 6.27 5.92
C GLY A 148 -15.38 6.80 6.30
N LEU A 149 -14.33 5.96 6.25
CA LEU A 149 -12.99 6.28 6.76
C LEU A 149 -12.29 7.38 5.95
N ASP A 150 -11.39 8.09 6.58
CA ASP A 150 -10.38 8.93 5.92
C ASP A 150 -9.20 8.05 5.49
N TRP A 151 -9.36 7.37 4.37
CA TRP A 151 -8.41 6.39 3.87
C TRP A 151 -7.56 6.92 2.70
N ARG A 152 -6.37 6.34 2.56
CA ARG A 152 -5.52 6.43 1.37
C ARG A 152 -5.07 5.03 1.01
N LEU A 153 -5.07 4.71 -0.28
CA LEU A 153 -4.68 3.39 -0.76
C LEU A 153 -3.41 3.53 -1.61
N LEU A 154 -2.26 3.20 -1.04
CA LEU A 154 -1.00 3.18 -1.76
C LEU A 154 -1.01 2.06 -2.80
N CYS A 155 -0.81 2.41 -4.06
CA CYS A 155 -0.88 1.52 -5.22
C CYS A 155 0.43 1.51 -6.01
N PRO A 156 1.54 1.06 -5.43
CA PRO A 156 2.82 1.01 -6.12
C PRO A 156 2.87 -0.12 -7.14
N GLY A 157 3.78 -0.02 -8.08
CA GLY A 157 4.32 -1.18 -8.78
C GLY A 157 5.17 -2.05 -7.84
N PRO A 158 6.00 -2.96 -8.36
CA PRO A 158 6.94 -3.69 -7.53
C PRO A 158 7.88 -2.73 -6.80
N MET A 159 8.06 -2.92 -5.49
CA MET A 159 9.01 -2.13 -4.69
C MET A 159 10.33 -2.87 -4.52
N VAL A 160 11.42 -2.12 -4.30
CA VAL A 160 12.80 -2.64 -4.22
C VAL A 160 13.60 -1.95 -3.12
N GLU A 161 14.62 -2.66 -2.61
CA GLU A 161 15.65 -2.07 -1.76
C GLU A 161 16.62 -1.29 -2.65
N GLN A 162 16.51 0.02 -2.64
CA GLN A 162 17.38 0.96 -3.35
C GLN A 162 17.51 2.26 -2.54
N PRO A 163 18.55 3.07 -2.79
CA PRO A 163 18.69 4.40 -2.20
C PRO A 163 17.46 5.26 -2.45
N VAL A 164 17.14 6.12 -1.49
CA VAL A 164 16.05 7.10 -1.57
C VAL A 164 16.25 8.00 -2.78
N LEU A 165 15.20 8.18 -3.57
CA LEU A 165 15.18 9.14 -4.68
C LEU A 165 14.74 10.53 -4.23
N GLY A 166 13.86 10.60 -3.25
CA GLY A 166 13.18 11.80 -2.77
C GLY A 166 11.82 12.02 -3.43
N LEU A 167 10.84 12.42 -2.62
CA LEU A 167 9.44 12.57 -3.05
C LEU A 167 9.26 13.58 -4.18
N ASN A 168 10.06 14.65 -4.20
CA ASN A 168 10.04 15.69 -5.24
C ASN A 168 10.46 15.19 -6.62
N ARG A 169 11.08 14.02 -6.72
CA ARG A 169 11.51 13.40 -7.98
C ARG A 169 10.51 12.38 -8.50
N LEU A 170 9.65 11.85 -7.64
CA LEU A 170 8.67 10.83 -8.02
C LEU A 170 7.48 11.45 -8.74
N SER A 171 6.93 10.71 -9.70
CA SER A 171 5.61 11.02 -10.24
C SER A 171 4.55 10.38 -9.35
N VAL A 172 3.68 11.22 -8.78
CA VAL A 172 2.53 10.79 -7.97
C VAL A 172 1.26 11.02 -8.77
N SER A 173 0.34 10.07 -8.73
CA SER A 173 -0.98 10.21 -9.36
C SER A 173 -2.09 9.81 -8.39
N LEU A 174 -3.27 10.39 -8.58
CA LEU A 174 -4.47 9.99 -7.86
C LEU A 174 -5.39 9.23 -8.82
N ASP A 175 -5.83 8.06 -8.38
CA ASP A 175 -6.76 7.14 -9.04
C ASP A 175 -6.32 6.57 -10.40
N THR A 176 -5.40 7.18 -11.09
CA THR A 176 -4.93 6.77 -12.42
C THR A 176 -3.48 6.27 -12.38
N LEU A 177 -3.05 5.57 -13.44
CA LEU A 177 -1.66 5.15 -13.56
C LEU A 177 -0.71 6.36 -13.51
N PRO A 178 0.40 6.30 -12.73
CA PRO A 178 1.37 7.39 -12.62
C PRO A 178 2.31 7.51 -13.83
N VAL A 179 1.98 6.83 -14.92
CA VAL A 179 2.73 6.83 -16.19
C VAL A 179 1.79 7.14 -17.35
N ARG A 180 2.26 7.91 -18.31
CA ARG A 180 1.47 8.26 -19.48
C ARG A 180 1.20 7.02 -20.33
N VAL A 181 -0.08 6.73 -20.58
CA VAL A 181 -0.55 5.71 -21.51
C VAL A 181 -0.88 6.39 -22.83
N PRO A 182 -0.25 6.04 -23.97
CA PRO A 182 -0.59 6.60 -25.27
C PRO A 182 -2.06 6.32 -25.65
N SER A 183 -2.70 7.27 -26.33
CA SER A 183 -4.12 7.18 -26.70
C SER A 183 -4.45 5.92 -27.51
N LEU A 184 -3.63 5.57 -28.49
CA LEU A 184 -3.78 4.36 -29.29
C LEU A 184 -3.74 3.09 -28.45
N ALA A 185 -2.85 3.04 -27.43
CA ALA A 185 -2.78 1.89 -26.53
C ALA A 185 -4.02 1.76 -25.63
N ARG A 186 -4.65 2.87 -25.24
CA ARG A 186 -5.88 2.87 -24.45
C ARG A 186 -7.06 2.18 -25.16
N ALA A 187 -7.12 2.30 -26.48
CA ALA A 187 -8.17 1.69 -27.30
C ALA A 187 -8.00 0.16 -27.46
N LEU A 188 -6.86 -0.42 -27.06
CA LEU A 188 -6.60 -1.85 -27.24
C LEU A 188 -7.48 -2.70 -26.32
N PRO A 189 -8.05 -3.82 -26.81
CA PRO A 189 -8.67 -4.83 -25.96
C PRO A 189 -7.71 -5.35 -24.88
N GLY A 190 -8.24 -5.87 -23.78
CA GLY A 190 -7.43 -6.31 -22.64
C GLY A 190 -6.27 -7.24 -22.98
N PRO A 191 -6.44 -8.30 -23.77
CA PRO A 191 -5.35 -9.19 -24.16
C PRO A 191 -4.21 -8.50 -24.92
N LEU A 192 -4.54 -7.56 -25.80
CA LEU A 192 -3.54 -6.78 -26.57
C LEU A 192 -2.89 -5.68 -25.76
N PHE A 193 -3.59 -5.15 -24.73
CA PHE A 193 -3.04 -4.15 -23.83
C PHE A 193 -2.07 -4.75 -22.81
N LEU A 194 -2.21 -6.04 -22.46
CA LEU A 194 -1.41 -6.68 -21.41
C LEU A 194 0.12 -6.58 -21.63
N PRO A 195 0.69 -6.85 -22.81
CA PRO A 195 2.12 -6.65 -23.06
C PRO A 195 2.56 -5.20 -22.87
N PHE A 196 1.70 -4.26 -23.26
CA PHE A 196 1.96 -2.84 -23.07
C PHE A 196 1.94 -2.44 -21.59
N PHE A 197 0.99 -2.96 -20.83
CA PHE A 197 0.94 -2.78 -19.36
C PHE A 197 2.21 -3.32 -18.71
N ALA A 198 2.64 -4.53 -19.07
CA ALA A 198 3.89 -5.12 -18.58
C ALA A 198 5.13 -4.28 -18.94
N TYR A 199 5.16 -3.68 -20.14
CA TYR A 199 6.24 -2.77 -20.56
C TYR A 199 6.33 -1.51 -19.71
N MET A 200 5.22 -1.04 -19.15
CA MET A 200 5.18 0.14 -18.27
C MET A 200 5.65 -0.15 -16.84
N ILE A 201 5.51 -1.39 -16.34
CA ILE A 201 5.82 -1.76 -14.96
C ILE A 201 7.22 -1.29 -14.50
N PRO A 202 8.30 -1.41 -15.29
CA PRO A 202 9.62 -0.93 -14.86
C PRO A 202 9.69 0.56 -14.51
N ARG A 203 8.78 1.39 -15.01
CA ARG A 203 8.68 2.82 -14.65
C ARG A 203 8.03 3.03 -13.28
N MET A 204 7.32 2.03 -12.77
CA MET A 204 6.59 2.04 -11.51
C MET A 204 7.27 1.19 -10.42
N ILE A 205 8.50 0.74 -10.66
CA ILE A 205 9.33 0.06 -9.66
C ILE A 205 10.00 1.14 -8.82
N VAL A 206 9.54 1.33 -7.58
CA VAL A 206 10.00 2.41 -6.69
C VAL A 206 10.72 1.84 -5.45
N PRO A 207 11.62 2.61 -4.81
CA PRO A 207 12.20 2.20 -3.54
C PRO A 207 11.15 2.10 -2.42
N TYR A 208 11.29 1.11 -1.55
CA TYR A 208 10.46 1.00 -0.33
C TYR A 208 10.54 2.27 0.52
N ALA A 209 11.73 2.85 0.62
CA ALA A 209 11.98 4.04 1.43
C ALA A 209 11.17 5.26 0.95
N ASP A 210 11.04 5.45 -0.37
CA ASP A 210 10.24 6.55 -0.92
C ASP A 210 8.74 6.31 -0.76
N ALA A 211 8.29 5.06 -0.88
CA ALA A 211 6.90 4.69 -0.62
C ALA A 211 6.52 4.95 0.85
N ALA A 212 7.40 4.60 1.79
CA ALA A 212 7.22 4.88 3.21
C ALA A 212 7.21 6.38 3.50
N ALA A 213 8.13 7.15 2.90
CA ALA A 213 8.20 8.60 3.05
C ALA A 213 6.92 9.28 2.56
N LEU A 214 6.33 8.82 1.45
CA LEU A 214 5.06 9.35 0.95
C LEU A 214 3.93 9.15 1.94
N MET A 215 3.82 7.96 2.53
CA MET A 215 2.77 7.67 3.52
C MET A 215 2.91 8.59 4.74
N LEU A 216 4.13 8.73 5.26
CA LEU A 216 4.42 9.55 6.44
C LEU A 216 4.28 11.07 6.20
N ALA A 217 4.54 11.54 4.98
CA ALA A 217 4.35 12.94 4.61
C ALA A 217 2.88 13.33 4.41
N ASN A 218 1.94 12.36 4.45
CA ASN A 218 0.53 12.59 4.15
C ASN A 218 -0.38 11.98 5.23
N LEU A 219 -0.16 12.37 6.48
CA LEU A 219 -0.94 11.93 7.64
C LEU A 219 -2.05 12.91 8.04
N ASP A 220 -2.13 14.07 7.40
CA ASP A 220 -3.14 15.07 7.71
C ASP A 220 -4.52 14.62 7.23
N ARG A 221 -5.51 14.79 8.12
CA ARG A 221 -6.90 14.46 7.82
C ARG A 221 -7.42 15.31 6.67
N GLY A 222 -8.13 14.67 5.73
CA GLY A 222 -8.77 15.36 4.61
C GLY A 222 -7.81 16.03 3.62
N ASN A 223 -6.52 15.64 3.59
CA ASN A 223 -5.59 16.16 2.59
C ASN A 223 -5.96 15.73 1.16
N THR A 224 -5.25 16.21 0.17
CA THR A 224 -5.55 15.95 -1.26
C THR A 224 -5.53 14.48 -1.67
N MET A 225 -4.94 13.59 -0.85
CA MET A 225 -4.91 12.14 -1.08
C MET A 225 -6.02 11.40 -0.35
N ALA A 226 -6.82 12.10 0.47
CA ALA A 226 -7.91 11.48 1.22
C ALA A 226 -8.93 10.84 0.28
N ARG A 227 -9.23 9.56 0.52
CA ARG A 227 -10.16 8.73 -0.25
C ARG A 227 -9.74 8.50 -1.71
N HIS A 228 -8.42 8.58 -1.98
CA HIS A 228 -7.84 8.29 -3.28
C HIS A 228 -6.90 7.08 -3.26
N ARG A 229 -6.77 6.43 -4.43
CA ARG A 229 -5.73 5.46 -4.76
C ARG A 229 -4.51 6.24 -5.23
N VAL A 230 -3.38 6.03 -4.56
CA VAL A 230 -2.16 6.81 -4.78
C VAL A 230 -1.14 5.98 -5.55
N GLY A 231 -0.91 6.33 -6.80
CA GLY A 231 0.06 5.71 -7.68
C GLY A 231 1.43 6.37 -7.59
N LEU A 232 2.49 5.57 -7.73
CA LEU A 232 3.88 6.04 -7.72
C LEU A 232 4.63 5.57 -8.96
N ALA A 233 5.42 6.45 -9.57
CA ALA A 233 6.36 6.10 -10.62
C ALA A 233 7.69 6.84 -10.47
N LEU A 234 8.71 6.26 -11.09
CA LEU A 234 10.02 6.87 -11.26
C LEU A 234 9.92 8.13 -12.13
N PRO A 235 10.89 9.04 -12.05
CA PRO A 235 10.99 10.17 -12.94
C PRO A 235 10.95 9.76 -14.43
N PRO A 236 10.46 10.63 -15.34
CA PRO A 236 10.50 10.35 -16.76
C PRO A 236 11.89 9.92 -17.24
N GLY A 237 11.94 8.88 -18.06
CA GLY A 237 13.20 8.29 -18.55
C GLY A 237 13.83 7.24 -17.64
N MET A 238 13.50 7.19 -16.36
CA MET A 238 14.02 6.17 -15.44
C MET A 238 13.20 4.86 -15.50
N ARG A 239 13.91 3.74 -15.26
CA ARG A 239 13.32 2.39 -15.20
C ARG A 239 14.00 1.62 -14.07
N GLY A 240 13.21 1.09 -13.16
CA GLY A 240 13.68 0.21 -12.10
C GLY A 240 13.86 -1.23 -12.58
N ARG A 241 14.64 -2.01 -11.83
CA ARG A 241 14.82 -3.46 -12.04
C ARG A 241 14.54 -4.21 -10.75
N LYS A 242 13.80 -5.30 -10.84
CA LYS A 242 13.61 -6.24 -9.74
C LYS A 242 14.13 -7.60 -10.19
N SER A 243 15.30 -7.99 -9.70
CA SER A 243 16.04 -9.19 -10.15
C SER A 243 15.22 -10.50 -10.08
N ARG A 244 14.35 -10.65 -9.08
CA ARG A 244 13.51 -11.84 -8.91
C ARG A 244 12.24 -11.87 -9.77
N TRP A 245 11.82 -10.74 -10.34
CA TRP A 245 10.59 -10.70 -11.16
C TRP A 245 10.85 -11.25 -12.56
N ALA A 246 12.01 -10.99 -13.13
CA ALA A 246 12.45 -11.54 -14.40
C ALA A 246 12.63 -13.08 -14.37
N ALA A 247 12.92 -13.66 -13.21
CA ALA A 247 13.04 -15.12 -13.04
C ALA A 247 11.69 -15.82 -13.02
N ARG A 248 10.66 -15.24 -12.35
CA ARG A 248 9.31 -15.85 -12.27
C ARG A 248 8.58 -15.86 -13.60
N LEU A 249 8.80 -14.88 -14.48
CA LEU A 249 8.20 -14.87 -15.83
C LEU A 249 8.84 -15.88 -16.79
N ARG A 250 10.08 -16.31 -16.52
CA ARG A 250 10.76 -17.35 -17.32
C ARG A 250 10.33 -18.76 -16.92
N ASN A 251 9.97 -18.99 -15.66
CA ASN A 251 9.57 -20.30 -15.14
C ASN A 251 8.07 -20.60 -15.27
N ALA A 252 7.30 -19.66 -15.85
CA ALA A 252 5.86 -19.79 -16.12
C ALA A 252 5.55 -20.06 -17.61
N ARG A 253 6.54 -20.59 -18.34
CA ARG A 253 6.37 -21.08 -19.73
C ARG A 253 6.30 -22.60 -19.73
#